data_0802544dd3cfdde5d34db8e121faf2a0
#
_entry.id   0802544dd3cfdde5d34db8e121faf2a0
#
_cell.length_a   1.000
_cell.length_b   1.000
_cell.length_c   1.000
_cell.angle_alpha   90.00
_cell.angle_beta   90.00
_cell.angle_gamma   90.00
#
_symmetry.space_group_name_H-M   'P 1'
#
loop_
_entity.id
_entity.type
_entity.pdbx_description
1 polymer ?
#
loop_
_entity_poly.entity_id
_entity_poly.type
_entity_poly.pdbx_seq_one_letter_code
_entity_poly.pdbx_strand_id
1 'polypeptide(L)'
;NSRILLLGLAYKKNVDDTRESVTFKIMELLEEKDAVTDYNDPYIPKIKPTRKYKQFAGKKSIPLENINQYDCVVILTDHTSYDFKAIADQSKIIVDTRNACGNIKSNKVVKA
;
A
#
# COMPACT_ATOMS: atom_id res chain seq x y z
N ASN A 1 -2.54 -4.80 -17.77
CA ASN A 1 -1.60 -4.39 -16.70
C ASN A 1 -2.35 -3.59 -15.65
N SER A 2 -2.73 -4.24 -14.56
CA SER A 2 -3.40 -3.55 -13.45
C SER A 2 -2.41 -2.65 -12.71
N ARG A 3 -2.88 -1.49 -12.29
CA ARG A 3 -2.11 -0.57 -11.44
C ARG A 3 -2.62 -0.70 -10.01
N ILE A 4 -1.72 -1.03 -9.09
CA ILE A 4 -2.06 -1.30 -7.70
C ILE A 4 -1.25 -0.40 -6.79
N LEU A 5 -1.94 0.27 -5.87
CA LEU A 5 -1.31 1.11 -4.85
C LEU A 5 -1.32 0.36 -3.52
N LEU A 6 -0.13 0.19 -2.94
CA LEU A 6 0.03 -0.46 -1.64
C LEU A 6 0.20 0.61 -0.58
N LEU A 7 -0.68 0.61 0.42
CA LEU A 7 -0.61 1.54 1.54
C LEU A 7 0.09 0.88 2.71
N GLY A 8 1.28 1.37 3.01
CA GLY A 8 2.09 0.87 4.11
C GLY A 8 3.17 -0.09 3.66
N LEU A 9 4.41 0.28 3.89
CA LEU A 9 5.59 -0.55 3.66
C LEU A 9 6.22 -0.99 4.97
N ALA A 10 5.98 -0.22 6.04
CA ALA A 10 6.53 -0.52 7.35
C ALA A 10 5.96 -1.82 7.91
N TYR A 11 6.75 -2.47 8.78
CA TYR A 11 6.36 -3.71 9.45
C TYR A 11 5.07 -3.54 10.26
N LYS A 12 4.88 -2.40 10.91
CA LYS A 12 3.67 -2.08 11.66
C LYS A 12 3.39 -0.58 11.62
N LYS A 13 2.18 -0.19 12.04
CA LYS A 13 1.77 1.22 11.95
C LYS A 13 2.68 2.15 12.74
N ASN A 14 2.85 3.36 12.20
CA ASN A 14 3.54 4.48 12.84
C ASN A 14 5.02 4.23 13.14
N VAL A 15 5.67 3.34 12.37
CA VAL A 15 7.11 3.08 12.44
C VAL A 15 7.71 3.01 11.06
N ASP A 16 9.02 3.08 10.96
CA ASP A 16 9.75 3.02 9.69
C ASP A 16 10.52 1.71 9.50
N ASP A 17 10.18 0.67 10.24
CA ASP A 17 10.86 -0.62 10.18
C ASP A 17 10.28 -1.49 9.08
N THR A 18 11.12 -1.88 8.11
CA THR A 18 10.72 -2.73 6.97
C THR A 18 11.27 -4.15 7.07
N ARG A 19 12.01 -4.49 8.12
CA ARG A 19 12.74 -5.77 8.18
C ARG A 19 11.86 -7.01 8.04
N GLU A 20 10.64 -6.97 8.54
CA GLU A 20 9.70 -8.07 8.47
C GLU A 20 8.43 -7.70 7.67
N SER A 21 8.56 -6.72 6.77
CA SER A 21 7.42 -6.27 5.98
C SER A 21 6.98 -7.33 4.98
N VAL A 22 5.70 -7.63 4.99
CA VAL A 22 5.09 -8.52 3.98
C VAL A 22 4.86 -7.79 2.66
N THR A 23 4.94 -6.47 2.66
CA THR A 23 4.65 -5.65 1.47
C THR A 23 5.61 -5.97 0.33
N PHE A 24 6.90 -6.19 0.63
CA PHE A 24 7.86 -6.58 -0.40
C PHE A 24 7.47 -7.87 -1.11
N LYS A 25 7.02 -8.86 -0.36
CA LYS A 25 6.61 -10.14 -0.94
C LYS A 25 5.37 -9.95 -1.81
N ILE A 26 4.44 -9.14 -1.38
CA ILE A 26 3.21 -8.85 -2.13
C ILE A 26 3.55 -8.09 -3.41
N MET A 27 4.46 -7.11 -3.36
CA MET A 27 4.93 -6.41 -4.56
C MET A 27 5.54 -7.37 -5.56
N GLU A 28 6.39 -8.28 -5.10
CA GLU A 28 7.02 -9.27 -5.96
C GLU A 28 5.99 -10.17 -6.64
N LEU A 29 5.04 -10.68 -5.87
CA LEU A 29 3.99 -11.56 -6.39
C LEU A 29 3.09 -10.84 -7.41
N LEU A 30 2.75 -9.59 -7.15
CA LEU A 30 1.92 -8.81 -8.07
C LEU A 30 2.66 -8.50 -9.37
N GLU A 31 3.94 -8.18 -9.28
CA GLU A 31 4.74 -7.88 -10.47
C GLU A 31 4.99 -9.12 -11.32
N GLU A 32 5.08 -10.29 -10.71
CA GLU A 32 5.13 -11.56 -11.44
C GLU A 32 3.87 -11.81 -12.27
N LYS A 33 2.74 -11.18 -11.89
CA LYS A 33 1.47 -11.26 -12.60
C LYS A 33 1.23 -10.05 -13.50
N ASP A 34 2.29 -9.34 -13.86
CA ASP A 34 2.27 -8.17 -14.74
C ASP A 34 1.52 -6.96 -14.18
N ALA A 35 1.32 -6.87 -12.88
CA ALA A 35 0.78 -5.67 -12.27
C ALA A 35 1.87 -4.61 -12.09
N VAL A 36 1.48 -3.35 -12.22
CA VAL A 36 2.35 -2.22 -11.90
C VAL A 36 2.04 -1.79 -10.48
N THR A 37 3.04 -1.82 -9.59
CA THR A 37 2.85 -1.51 -8.19
C THR A 37 3.54 -0.22 -7.81
N ASP A 38 2.85 0.60 -7.03
CA ASP A 38 3.41 1.74 -6.33
C ASP A 38 3.07 1.60 -4.85
N TYR A 39 3.79 2.31 -4.00
CA TYR A 39 3.48 2.32 -2.58
C TYR A 39 3.40 3.74 -2.05
N ASN A 40 2.68 3.90 -0.96
CA ASN A 40 2.73 5.09 -0.12
C ASN A 40 3.00 4.65 1.31
N ASP A 41 3.99 5.28 1.94
CA ASP A 41 4.21 5.14 3.36
C ASP A 41 4.81 6.44 3.90
N PRO A 42 4.10 7.16 4.79
CA PRO A 42 4.59 8.45 5.30
C PRO A 42 5.87 8.33 6.13
N TYR A 43 6.20 7.13 6.60
CA TYR A 43 7.41 6.88 7.38
C TYR A 43 8.57 6.36 6.55
N ILE A 44 8.32 5.97 5.29
CA ILE A 44 9.33 5.38 4.42
C ILE A 44 9.28 6.09 3.07
N PRO A 45 9.90 7.27 2.96
CA PRO A 45 9.83 8.07 1.71
C PRO A 45 10.55 7.40 0.55
N LYS A 46 11.51 6.51 0.84
CA LYS A 46 12.29 5.82 -0.19
C LYS A 46 12.73 4.47 0.35
N ILE A 47 12.68 3.45 -0.50
CA ILE A 47 13.11 2.11 -0.10
C ILE A 47 14.63 2.04 -0.11
N LYS A 48 15.20 1.68 1.05
CA LYS A 48 16.63 1.46 1.21
C LYS A 48 17.03 0.11 0.62
N PRO A 49 18.28 -0.09 0.19
CA PRO A 49 18.73 -1.39 -0.28
C PRO A 49 18.52 -2.48 0.77
N THR A 50 18.01 -3.63 0.35
CA THR A 50 17.87 -4.82 1.20
C THR A 50 18.54 -6.00 0.52
N ARG A 51 18.89 -7.02 1.30
CA ARG A 51 19.52 -8.21 0.76
C ARG A 51 18.58 -9.00 -0.14
N LYS A 52 17.31 -9.09 0.26
CA LYS A 52 16.34 -10.00 -0.37
C LYS A 52 15.60 -9.36 -1.53
N TYR A 53 15.33 -8.06 -1.46
CA TYR A 53 14.49 -7.36 -2.44
C TYR A 53 15.25 -6.19 -3.08
N LYS A 54 16.40 -6.50 -3.67
CA LYS A 54 17.28 -5.49 -4.28
C LYS A 54 16.61 -4.71 -5.39
N GLN A 55 15.66 -5.33 -6.09
CA GLN A 55 14.96 -4.71 -7.21
C GLN A 55 14.10 -3.53 -6.80
N PHE A 56 13.72 -3.43 -5.53
CA PHE A 56 12.89 -2.32 -5.05
C PHE A 56 13.69 -1.15 -4.47
N ALA A 57 15.01 -1.30 -4.36
CA ALA A 57 15.85 -0.24 -3.81
C ALA A 57 15.72 1.04 -4.63
N GLY A 58 15.52 2.17 -3.95
CA GLY A 58 15.36 3.46 -4.60
C GLY A 58 13.94 3.82 -5.00
N LYS A 59 12.99 2.89 -4.91
CA LYS A 59 11.58 3.17 -5.17
C LYS A 59 11.07 4.18 -4.14
N LYS A 60 10.31 5.17 -4.60
CA LYS A 60 9.85 6.27 -3.73
C LYS A 60 8.39 6.12 -3.39
N SER A 61 8.03 6.53 -2.18
CA SER A 61 6.64 6.67 -1.78
C SER A 61 5.96 7.72 -2.65
N ILE A 62 4.78 7.41 -3.18
CA ILE A 62 4.03 8.35 -4.01
C ILE A 62 3.04 9.14 -3.14
N PRO A 63 2.67 10.37 -3.55
CA PRO A 63 1.63 11.10 -2.83
C PRO A 63 0.24 10.50 -3.07
N LEU A 64 -0.69 10.77 -2.16
CA LEU A 64 -2.07 10.26 -2.24
C LEU A 64 -2.99 11.22 -3.01
N GLU A 65 -2.51 11.83 -4.08
CA GLU A 65 -3.28 12.82 -4.84
C GLU A 65 -4.10 12.20 -5.98
N ASN A 66 -3.63 11.09 -6.54
CA ASN A 66 -4.24 10.49 -7.73
C ASN A 66 -4.62 9.03 -7.49
N ILE A 67 -5.25 8.76 -6.36
CA ILE A 67 -5.64 7.40 -5.98
C ILE A 67 -6.57 6.78 -7.01
N ASN A 68 -7.44 7.57 -7.64
CA ASN A 68 -8.40 7.09 -8.63
C ASN A 68 -7.76 6.58 -9.92
N GLN A 69 -6.47 6.78 -10.11
CA GLN A 69 -5.74 6.22 -11.25
C GLN A 69 -5.37 4.75 -11.06
N TYR A 70 -5.48 4.24 -9.84
CA TYR A 70 -5.16 2.85 -9.54
C TYR A 70 -6.41 1.98 -9.64
N ASP A 71 -6.21 0.76 -10.15
CA ASP A 71 -7.30 -0.21 -10.24
C ASP A 71 -7.69 -0.76 -8.88
N CYS A 72 -6.72 -0.84 -7.96
CA CYS A 72 -6.94 -1.36 -6.62
C CYS A 72 -5.99 -0.69 -5.63
N VAL A 73 -6.47 -0.47 -4.42
CA VAL A 73 -5.67 0.01 -3.29
C VAL A 73 -5.67 -1.08 -2.24
N VAL A 74 -4.50 -1.47 -1.76
CA VAL A 74 -4.36 -2.52 -0.73
C VAL A 74 -3.79 -1.89 0.53
N ILE A 75 -4.52 -2.00 1.64
CA ILE A 75 -4.06 -1.50 2.94
C ILE A 75 -3.29 -2.61 3.64
N LEU A 76 -1.99 -2.42 3.80
CA LEU A 76 -1.10 -3.40 4.43
C LEU A 76 -0.59 -2.93 5.79
N THR A 77 -0.50 -1.63 6.01
CA THR A 77 -0.16 -1.04 7.29
C THR A 77 -1.09 0.14 7.53
N ASP A 78 -1.76 0.14 8.67
CA ASP A 78 -2.79 1.13 8.98
C ASP A 78 -2.22 2.30 9.78
N HIS A 79 -1.26 3.04 9.20
CA HIS A 79 -0.69 4.23 9.83
C HIS A 79 -1.79 5.21 10.26
N THR A 80 -1.62 5.81 11.43
CA THR A 80 -2.62 6.71 12.02
C THR A 80 -2.84 7.97 11.16
N SER A 81 -1.81 8.38 10.40
CA SER A 81 -1.89 9.58 9.55
C SER A 81 -2.77 9.40 8.31
N TYR A 82 -3.17 8.17 7.97
CA TYR A 82 -4.05 7.96 6.81
C TYR A 82 -5.49 8.37 7.13
N ASP A 83 -6.08 9.13 6.20
CA ASP A 83 -7.52 9.41 6.22
C ASP A 83 -8.22 8.36 5.36
N PHE A 84 -8.63 7.27 5.99
CA PHE A 84 -9.20 6.13 5.26
C PHE A 84 -10.54 6.44 4.60
N LYS A 85 -11.30 7.39 5.13
CA LYS A 85 -12.55 7.79 4.48
C LYS A 85 -12.27 8.50 3.16
N ALA A 86 -11.34 9.43 3.15
CA ALA A 86 -10.95 10.12 1.92
C ALA A 86 -10.34 9.15 0.92
N ILE A 87 -9.52 8.20 1.39
CA ILE A 87 -8.93 7.17 0.55
C ILE A 87 -10.02 6.29 -0.08
N ALA A 88 -11.01 5.88 0.70
CA ALA A 88 -12.13 5.07 0.21
C ALA A 88 -12.95 5.84 -0.83
N ASP A 89 -13.20 7.13 -0.61
CA ASP A 89 -13.97 7.95 -1.53
C ASP A 89 -13.29 8.06 -2.91
N GLN A 90 -11.96 8.08 -2.94
CA GLN A 90 -11.19 8.25 -4.18
C GLN A 90 -10.83 6.93 -4.85
N SER A 91 -10.90 5.81 -4.15
CA SER A 91 -10.48 4.52 -4.66
C SER A 91 -11.55 3.86 -5.49
N LYS A 92 -11.15 3.07 -6.49
CA LYS A 92 -12.08 2.20 -7.23
C LYS A 92 -12.43 0.97 -6.40
N ILE A 93 -11.41 0.30 -5.86
CA ILE A 93 -11.55 -0.86 -4.99
C ILE A 93 -10.47 -0.77 -3.92
N ILE A 94 -10.83 -1.11 -2.67
CA ILE A 94 -9.88 -1.21 -1.56
C ILE A 94 -9.91 -2.63 -1.02
N VAL A 95 -8.73 -3.22 -0.85
CA VAL A 95 -8.55 -4.45 -0.09
C VAL A 95 -7.98 -4.09 1.27
N ASP A 96 -8.76 -4.29 2.32
CA ASP A 96 -8.41 -3.89 3.69
C ASP A 96 -8.00 -5.12 4.50
N THR A 97 -6.68 -5.26 4.73
CA THR A 97 -6.14 -6.39 5.49
C THR A 97 -6.01 -6.09 6.98
N ARG A 98 -6.30 -4.85 7.41
CA ARG A 98 -6.09 -4.39 8.80
C ARG A 98 -7.37 -3.95 9.49
N ASN A 99 -8.52 -4.10 8.84
CA ASN A 99 -9.78 -3.56 9.32
C ASN A 99 -9.71 -2.04 9.57
N ALA A 100 -8.89 -1.35 8.79
CA ALA A 100 -8.71 0.09 8.91
C ALA A 100 -9.97 0.87 8.50
N CYS A 101 -10.77 0.29 7.62
CA CYS A 101 -12.01 0.86 7.12
C CYS A 101 -13.25 0.29 7.84
N GLY A 102 -13.08 -0.22 9.07
CA GLY A 102 -14.13 -0.95 9.79
C GLY A 102 -15.44 -0.21 9.96
N ASN A 103 -15.39 1.12 10.11
CA ASN A 103 -16.58 1.96 10.30
C ASN A 103 -17.03 2.64 9.01
N ILE A 104 -16.35 2.39 7.90
CA ILE A 104 -16.67 3.01 6.62
C ILE A 104 -17.60 2.10 5.84
N LYS A 105 -18.78 2.62 5.52
CA LYS A 105 -19.78 1.89 4.73
C LYS A 105 -19.55 2.20 3.26
N SER A 106 -18.96 1.26 2.53
CA SER A 106 -18.73 1.39 1.09
C SER A 106 -18.68 0.01 0.47
N ASN A 107 -19.32 -0.15 -0.67
CA ASN A 107 -19.23 -1.40 -1.43
C ASN A 107 -17.88 -1.56 -2.15
N LYS A 108 -17.04 -0.55 -2.12
CA LYS A 108 -15.68 -0.60 -2.67
C LYS A 108 -14.70 -1.32 -1.75
N VAL A 109 -15.01 -1.43 -0.45
CA VAL A 109 -14.11 -2.00 0.54
C VAL A 109 -14.30 -3.49 0.62
N VAL A 110 -13.24 -4.24 0.35
CA VAL A 110 -13.19 -5.69 0.49
C VAL A 110 -12.28 -6.01 1.66
N LYS A 111 -12.82 -6.67 2.67
CA LYS A 111 -12.04 -7.09 3.84
C LYS A 111 -11.37 -8.42 3.57
N ALA A 112 -10.11 -8.48 3.89
CA ALA A 112 -9.31 -9.69 3.68
C ALA A 112 -8.81 -10.25 5.01
#